data_3ce9220e84017baf587d9a1629eb565e
#
_entry.id   3ce9220e84017baf587d9a1629eb565e
#
_cell.length_a   1.000
_cell.length_b   1.000
_cell.length_c   1.000
_cell.angle_alpha   90.00
_cell.angle_beta   90.00
_cell.angle_gamma   90.00
#
_symmetry.space_group_name_H-M   'P 1'
#
loop_
_entity.id
_entity.type
_entity.pdbx_description
1 polymer ?
#
loop_
_entity_poly.entity_id
_entity_poly.type
_entity_poly.pdbx_seq_one_letter_code
_entity_poly.pdbx_strand_id
1 'polypeptide(L)'
;MCCGIKGINMKASNYNIIFKMDREKSVLFNALTKRYLLVSNRFLDNYQQIINNPMKYCKVAKLQIFLNKFKKCGLIIDKDIDELGLLQDSFNNQVNQASYSLLIMTTYACNFNCWYCVQHHDNITLNENVEEKIKKHIVKYLLENNIVDFNLSWFGGEPLLNFKSIDSISTYAKSFCLNHGIEFSCGITTNGSLLTERMIERMIDLDFTDYQITLDGCKENHNKTKFNNTIRNSFGLILNNIKILVEKNWKAQVTLRINYTEKNITPDLPDEIDKVLHSVRGKVAIMFRQVWQIRDNYDLINKVTPLIIRLRNMGYGVVDDFGNFASLSCYVEKKHYLSVFPNGVIDNCNNKPIGKARGYLNDEGDIVWQKVPTERENTIFSLKSDCQTCKYLPICMGPCPALREGVLTSIKCMIKNPDEYFRKEIEQFVTFNLR
;
A
#
# COMPACT_ATOMS: atom_id res chain seq x y z
N MET A 1 31.18 -41.56 8.06
CA MET A 1 31.07 -41.26 6.61
C MET A 1 30.60 -39.83 6.49
N CYS A 2 31.52 -38.91 6.21
CA CYS A 2 31.18 -37.51 6.00
C CYS A 2 30.61 -37.39 4.58
N CYS A 3 29.31 -37.20 4.49
CA CYS A 3 28.66 -36.85 3.23
C CYS A 3 29.29 -35.59 2.68
N GLY A 4 29.99 -35.71 1.55
CA GLY A 4 30.63 -34.63 0.86
C GLY A 4 29.61 -33.61 0.33
N ILE A 5 29.45 -32.53 1.09
CA ILE A 5 28.80 -31.32 0.58
C ILE A 5 29.82 -30.62 -0.30
N LYS A 6 29.78 -30.91 -1.62
CA LYS A 6 30.56 -30.16 -2.61
C LYS A 6 30.26 -28.67 -2.42
N GLY A 7 31.31 -27.88 -2.05
CA GLY A 7 31.39 -26.46 -2.34
C GLY A 7 30.36 -25.52 -1.73
N ILE A 8 29.94 -25.73 -0.46
CA ILE A 8 29.13 -24.71 0.23
C ILE A 8 30.05 -23.53 0.56
N ASN A 9 30.00 -22.50 -0.27
CA ASN A 9 30.66 -21.23 -0.01
C ASN A 9 29.59 -20.22 0.40
N MET A 10 29.61 -19.77 1.65
CA MET A 10 28.57 -18.92 2.25
C MET A 10 29.13 -17.54 2.62
N LYS A 11 28.26 -16.55 2.57
CA LYS A 11 28.54 -15.19 3.02
C LYS A 11 27.39 -14.66 3.88
N ALA A 12 27.62 -13.60 4.65
CA ALA A 12 26.55 -12.82 5.25
C ALA A 12 25.72 -12.14 4.15
N SER A 13 24.41 -12.01 4.36
CA SER A 13 23.57 -11.18 3.51
C SER A 13 23.89 -9.69 3.72
N ASN A 14 23.85 -8.89 2.66
CA ASN A 14 24.01 -7.44 2.70
C ASN A 14 22.81 -6.74 3.38
N TYR A 15 21.69 -7.42 3.50
CA TYR A 15 20.43 -6.91 4.03
C TYR A 15 20.15 -7.31 5.48
N ASN A 16 21.19 -7.69 6.22
CA ASN A 16 21.07 -8.01 7.64
C ASN A 16 20.99 -6.74 8.48
N ILE A 17 20.02 -6.71 9.39
CA ILE A 17 19.79 -5.66 10.37
C ILE A 17 19.75 -6.31 11.75
N ILE A 18 20.74 -5.99 12.57
CA ILE A 18 20.93 -6.62 13.88
C ILE A 18 21.00 -5.53 14.95
N PHE A 19 20.14 -5.64 15.97
CA PHE A 19 20.10 -4.65 17.05
C PHE A 19 19.51 -5.24 18.35
N LYS A 20 19.82 -4.58 19.48
CA LYS A 20 19.20 -4.88 20.77
C LYS A 20 17.80 -4.29 20.83
N MET A 21 16.78 -5.11 21.04
CA MET A 21 15.39 -4.71 21.17
C MET A 21 15.08 -4.19 22.58
N ASP A 22 15.54 -4.93 23.60
CA ASP A 22 15.38 -4.61 25.02
C ASP A 22 16.62 -5.03 25.82
N ARG A 23 16.50 -5.10 27.15
CA ARG A 23 17.60 -5.49 28.06
C ARG A 23 18.01 -6.95 27.92
N GLU A 24 17.15 -7.83 27.42
CA GLU A 24 17.34 -9.27 27.36
C GLU A 24 17.45 -9.80 25.93
N LYS A 25 16.76 -9.19 24.98
CA LYS A 25 16.57 -9.71 23.64
C LYS A 25 17.13 -8.80 22.55
N SER A 26 17.67 -9.43 21.53
CA SER A 26 18.09 -8.81 20.28
C SER A 26 17.35 -9.40 19.11
N VAL A 27 17.21 -8.60 18.06
CA VAL A 27 16.61 -8.97 16.77
C VAL A 27 17.73 -9.21 15.77
N LEU A 28 17.70 -10.35 15.11
CA LEU A 28 18.46 -10.62 13.89
C LEU A 28 17.43 -10.65 12.75
N PHE A 29 17.35 -9.58 11.98
CA PHE A 29 16.36 -9.40 10.89
C PHE A 29 17.07 -9.38 9.55
N ASN A 30 16.47 -10.01 8.53
CA ASN A 30 16.92 -9.86 7.15
C ASN A 30 15.85 -9.13 6.33
N ALA A 31 16.21 -7.98 5.77
CA ALA A 31 15.27 -7.11 5.07
C ALA A 31 14.74 -7.72 3.76
N LEU A 32 15.53 -8.56 3.08
CA LEU A 32 15.11 -9.17 1.82
C LEU A 32 14.06 -10.27 2.02
N THR A 33 14.28 -11.13 3.02
CA THR A 33 13.35 -12.24 3.33
C THR A 33 12.24 -11.85 4.30
N LYS A 34 12.37 -10.68 4.98
CA LYS A 34 11.47 -10.20 6.05
C LYS A 34 11.33 -11.18 7.21
N ARG A 35 12.31 -12.07 7.38
CA ARG A 35 12.38 -13.05 8.47
C ARG A 35 13.30 -12.57 9.58
N TYR A 36 13.00 -13.01 10.79
CA TYR A 36 13.78 -12.63 11.96
C TYR A 36 13.96 -13.78 12.94
N LEU A 37 14.96 -13.62 13.81
CA LEU A 37 15.16 -14.43 14.99
C LEU A 37 15.30 -13.50 16.20
N LEU A 38 14.66 -13.89 17.29
CA LEU A 38 14.90 -13.30 18.60
C LEU A 38 15.93 -14.13 19.33
N VAL A 39 16.94 -13.47 19.83
CA VAL A 39 18.05 -14.09 20.53
C VAL A 39 18.34 -13.34 21.83
N SER A 40 18.90 -14.04 22.81
CA SER A 40 19.38 -13.40 24.06
C SER A 40 20.57 -12.49 23.77
N ASN A 41 20.59 -11.30 24.38
CA ASN A 41 21.70 -10.36 24.30
C ASN A 41 23.03 -10.97 24.68
N ARG A 42 23.01 -11.95 25.61
CA ARG A 42 24.20 -12.69 26.07
C ARG A 42 24.99 -13.34 24.92
N PHE A 43 24.31 -13.74 23.84
CA PHE A 43 24.93 -14.47 22.73
C PHE A 43 25.00 -13.64 21.44
N LEU A 44 24.64 -12.35 21.48
CA LEU A 44 24.54 -11.52 20.29
C LEU A 44 25.86 -11.48 19.52
N ASP A 45 26.96 -11.17 20.19
CA ASP A 45 28.29 -11.08 19.59
C ASP A 45 28.71 -12.38 18.91
N ASN A 46 28.42 -13.52 19.56
CA ASN A 46 28.71 -14.85 19.02
C ASN A 46 27.92 -15.11 17.73
N TYR A 47 26.62 -14.74 17.70
CA TYR A 47 25.78 -14.90 16.51
C TYR A 47 26.23 -13.98 15.39
N GLN A 48 26.60 -12.74 15.69
CA GLN A 48 27.17 -11.81 14.71
C GLN A 48 28.48 -12.33 14.11
N GLN A 49 29.36 -12.91 14.92
CA GLN A 49 30.60 -13.51 14.44
C GLN A 49 30.33 -14.71 13.50
N ILE A 50 29.35 -15.55 13.82
CA ILE A 50 28.97 -16.70 12.99
C ILE A 50 28.37 -16.23 11.67
N ILE A 51 27.47 -15.23 11.70
CA ILE A 51 26.84 -14.66 10.51
C ILE A 51 27.86 -13.99 9.60
N ASN A 52 28.77 -13.19 10.17
CA ASN A 52 29.77 -12.47 9.41
C ASN A 52 30.89 -13.37 8.83
N ASN A 53 31.15 -14.52 9.45
CA ASN A 53 32.20 -15.44 9.05
C ASN A 53 31.69 -16.90 8.95
N PRO A 54 30.64 -17.19 8.16
CA PRO A 54 29.97 -18.49 8.18
C PRO A 54 30.91 -19.63 7.78
N MET A 55 31.89 -19.38 6.91
CA MET A 55 32.86 -20.38 6.48
C MET A 55 33.80 -20.83 7.56
N LYS A 56 34.11 -19.96 8.53
CA LYS A 56 34.93 -20.32 9.72
C LYS A 56 34.23 -21.36 10.61
N TYR A 57 32.92 -21.32 10.65
CA TYR A 57 32.09 -22.11 11.55
C TYR A 57 31.36 -23.28 10.87
N CYS A 58 31.39 -23.39 9.54
CA CYS A 58 30.64 -24.39 8.79
C CYS A 58 31.02 -25.85 9.11
N LYS A 59 32.21 -26.10 9.64
CA LYS A 59 32.67 -27.45 10.03
C LYS A 59 32.40 -27.79 11.49
N VAL A 60 31.88 -26.84 12.29
CA VAL A 60 31.63 -27.06 13.71
C VAL A 60 30.24 -27.70 13.87
N ALA A 61 30.22 -29.00 14.20
CA ALA A 61 28.99 -29.81 14.28
C ALA A 61 27.91 -29.19 15.19
N LYS A 62 28.30 -28.67 16.35
CA LYS A 62 27.40 -28.05 17.34
C LYS A 62 26.73 -26.76 16.80
N LEU A 63 27.30 -26.12 15.77
CA LEU A 63 26.79 -24.87 15.21
C LEU A 63 25.91 -25.08 13.96
N GLN A 64 25.80 -26.30 13.44
CA GLN A 64 25.03 -26.59 12.24
C GLN A 64 23.56 -26.20 12.38
N ILE A 65 22.96 -26.38 13.53
CA ILE A 65 21.56 -26.00 13.78
C ILE A 65 21.37 -24.48 13.66
N PHE A 66 22.33 -23.69 14.12
CA PHE A 66 22.28 -22.23 14.01
C PHE A 66 22.53 -21.77 12.59
N LEU A 67 23.52 -22.34 11.90
CA LEU A 67 23.79 -22.05 10.49
C LEU A 67 22.57 -22.34 9.61
N ASN A 68 21.87 -23.45 9.85
CA ASN A 68 20.65 -23.78 9.14
C ASN A 68 19.50 -22.79 9.44
N LYS A 69 19.34 -22.34 10.70
CA LYS A 69 18.37 -21.32 11.06
C LYS A 69 18.70 -19.97 10.39
N PHE A 70 19.97 -19.57 10.42
CA PHE A 70 20.42 -18.33 9.79
C PHE A 70 20.21 -18.36 8.27
N LYS A 71 20.51 -19.51 7.62
CA LYS A 71 20.24 -19.70 6.20
C LYS A 71 18.74 -19.64 5.87
N LYS A 72 17.89 -20.28 6.68
CA LYS A 72 16.42 -20.19 6.51
C LYS A 72 15.88 -18.78 6.66
N CYS A 73 16.48 -17.95 7.52
CA CYS A 73 16.10 -16.56 7.69
C CYS A 73 16.75 -15.63 6.65
N GLY A 74 17.65 -16.12 5.81
CA GLY A 74 18.38 -15.30 4.85
C GLY A 74 19.52 -14.48 5.44
N LEU A 75 19.87 -14.71 6.72
CA LEU A 75 21.00 -14.01 7.38
C LEU A 75 22.35 -14.44 6.80
N ILE A 76 22.43 -15.68 6.34
CA ILE A 76 23.55 -16.28 5.62
C ILE A 76 23.02 -16.82 4.29
N ILE A 77 23.74 -16.55 3.21
CA ILE A 77 23.39 -16.95 1.84
C ILE A 77 24.56 -17.63 1.16
N ASP A 78 24.32 -18.29 0.04
CA ASP A 78 25.39 -18.82 -0.80
C ASP A 78 26.15 -17.65 -1.46
N LYS A 79 27.47 -17.77 -1.60
CA LYS A 79 28.35 -16.67 -2.03
C LYS A 79 28.01 -16.13 -3.41
N ASP A 80 27.50 -17.00 -4.27
CA ASP A 80 27.20 -16.67 -5.68
C ASP A 80 25.86 -15.94 -5.83
N ILE A 81 25.09 -15.77 -4.77
CA ILE A 81 23.81 -15.05 -4.83
C ILE A 81 24.07 -13.54 -5.00
N ASP A 82 23.54 -13.00 -6.07
CA ASP A 82 23.39 -11.55 -6.28
C ASP A 82 22.06 -11.08 -5.71
N GLU A 83 22.09 -10.57 -4.47
CA GLU A 83 20.89 -10.11 -3.75
C GLU A 83 20.27 -8.87 -4.40
N LEU A 84 21.09 -7.97 -4.96
CA LEU A 84 20.57 -6.78 -5.64
C LEU A 84 19.86 -7.15 -6.93
N GLY A 85 20.45 -8.08 -7.71
CA GLY A 85 19.84 -8.62 -8.93
C GLY A 85 18.50 -9.30 -8.63
N LEU A 86 18.42 -10.13 -7.59
CA LEU A 86 17.15 -10.76 -7.17
C LEU A 86 16.06 -9.73 -6.81
N LEU A 87 16.45 -8.66 -6.13
CA LEU A 87 15.51 -7.60 -5.76
C LEU A 87 15.05 -6.82 -7.00
N GLN A 88 15.97 -6.52 -7.91
CA GLN A 88 15.67 -5.87 -9.19
C GLN A 88 14.76 -6.71 -10.08
N ASP A 89 15.01 -8.01 -10.18
CA ASP A 89 14.16 -8.94 -10.94
C ASP A 89 12.74 -9.00 -10.34
N SER A 90 12.64 -9.07 -9.01
CA SER A 90 11.35 -9.04 -8.31
C SER A 90 10.59 -7.74 -8.56
N PHE A 91 11.29 -6.60 -8.53
CA PHE A 91 10.74 -5.29 -8.88
C PHE A 91 10.26 -5.26 -10.35
N ASN A 92 11.12 -5.67 -11.29
CA ASN A 92 10.79 -5.68 -12.72
C ASN A 92 9.59 -6.57 -13.03
N ASN A 93 9.51 -7.74 -12.41
CA ASN A 93 8.37 -8.64 -12.55
C ASN A 93 7.07 -7.99 -12.05
N GLN A 94 7.13 -7.25 -10.94
CA GLN A 94 5.95 -6.58 -10.38
C GLN A 94 5.48 -5.40 -11.23
N VAL A 95 6.40 -4.58 -11.77
CA VAL A 95 6.03 -3.38 -12.52
C VAL A 95 5.62 -3.65 -13.97
N ASN A 96 6.02 -4.81 -14.54
CA ASN A 96 5.77 -5.17 -15.94
C ASN A 96 4.64 -6.19 -16.13
N GLN A 97 3.82 -6.45 -15.13
CA GLN A 97 2.67 -7.35 -15.27
C GLN A 97 1.71 -6.86 -16.35
N ALA A 98 1.10 -7.79 -17.10
CA ALA A 98 0.06 -7.50 -18.09
C ALA A 98 -1.30 -7.22 -17.42
N SER A 99 -1.28 -6.52 -16.30
CA SER A 99 -2.44 -6.08 -15.51
C SER A 99 -2.53 -4.57 -15.58
N TYR A 100 -3.65 -4.05 -16.10
CA TYR A 100 -3.88 -2.61 -16.20
C TYR A 100 -4.68 -2.11 -15.01
N SER A 101 -4.18 -1.10 -14.33
CA SER A 101 -4.91 -0.40 -13.28
C SER A 101 -5.25 1.02 -13.75
N LEU A 102 -6.52 1.29 -13.96
CA LEU A 102 -7.03 2.61 -14.30
C LEU A 102 -7.75 3.22 -13.11
N LEU A 103 -7.22 4.32 -12.58
CA LEU A 103 -7.87 5.09 -11.53
C LEU A 103 -8.60 6.28 -12.15
N ILE A 104 -9.89 6.40 -11.92
CA ILE A 104 -10.71 7.53 -12.41
C ILE A 104 -11.21 8.35 -11.22
N MET A 105 -10.92 9.63 -11.25
CA MET A 105 -11.49 10.60 -10.33
C MET A 105 -12.77 11.17 -10.95
N THR A 106 -13.92 10.86 -10.36
CA THR A 106 -15.22 11.26 -10.91
C THR A 106 -15.52 12.75 -10.71
N THR A 107 -15.01 13.32 -9.62
CA THR A 107 -15.22 14.73 -9.25
C THR A 107 -14.15 15.20 -8.26
N TYR A 108 -13.87 16.48 -8.23
CA TYR A 108 -13.13 17.11 -7.15
C TYR A 108 -14.03 17.52 -5.98
N ALA A 109 -15.35 17.63 -6.21
CA ALA A 109 -16.30 17.95 -5.14
C ALA A 109 -16.35 16.84 -4.05
N CYS A 110 -16.59 17.24 -2.82
CA CYS A 110 -16.83 16.35 -1.70
C CYS A 110 -17.97 16.91 -0.83
N ASN A 111 -18.75 16.00 -0.25
CA ASN A 111 -19.79 16.37 0.69
C ASN A 111 -19.26 16.62 2.13
N PHE A 112 -17.95 16.44 2.37
CA PHE A 112 -17.24 16.81 3.59
C PHE A 112 -16.07 17.76 3.28
N ASN A 113 -15.61 18.48 4.30
CA ASN A 113 -14.48 19.41 4.20
C ASN A 113 -13.42 19.10 5.27
N CYS A 114 -12.74 17.96 5.13
CA CYS A 114 -11.73 17.51 6.09
C CYS A 114 -10.50 18.43 6.06
N TRP A 115 -10.08 18.95 7.21
CA TRP A 115 -8.97 19.92 7.33
C TRP A 115 -7.62 19.41 6.79
N TYR A 116 -7.42 18.10 6.76
CA TYR A 116 -6.20 17.44 6.27
C TYR A 116 -6.30 17.00 4.80
N CYS A 117 -7.41 17.31 4.12
CA CYS A 117 -7.59 16.86 2.75
C CYS A 117 -6.50 17.46 1.85
N VAL A 118 -5.85 16.61 1.07
CA VAL A 118 -4.83 17.03 0.10
C VAL A 118 -5.45 17.48 -1.23
N GLN A 119 -6.76 17.22 -1.42
CA GLN A 119 -7.48 17.60 -2.62
C GLN A 119 -8.17 18.95 -2.43
N HIS A 120 -8.10 19.79 -3.45
CA HIS A 120 -8.94 20.99 -3.54
C HIS A 120 -10.34 20.56 -3.98
N HIS A 121 -11.36 21.03 -3.27
CA HIS A 121 -12.75 20.70 -3.54
C HIS A 121 -13.35 21.72 -4.51
N ASP A 122 -13.07 21.54 -5.80
CA ASP A 122 -13.70 22.31 -6.88
C ASP A 122 -14.94 21.56 -7.40
N ASN A 123 -15.89 22.33 -7.99
CA ASN A 123 -17.11 21.75 -8.57
C ASN A 123 -16.89 21.14 -9.97
N ILE A 124 -15.67 20.67 -10.26
CA ILE A 124 -15.37 20.02 -11.54
C ILE A 124 -15.75 18.55 -11.41
N THR A 125 -16.64 18.12 -12.29
CA THR A 125 -17.17 16.75 -12.32
C THR A 125 -17.01 16.19 -13.73
N LEU A 126 -16.69 14.94 -13.83
CA LEU A 126 -16.57 14.18 -15.08
C LEU A 126 -17.88 14.26 -15.86
N ASN A 127 -17.80 14.68 -17.11
CA ASN A 127 -18.92 14.84 -18.01
C ASN A 127 -18.96 13.77 -19.11
N GLU A 128 -20.05 13.72 -19.88
CA GLU A 128 -20.27 12.71 -20.91
C GLU A 128 -19.18 12.69 -21.99
N ASN A 129 -18.62 13.85 -22.36
CA ASN A 129 -17.52 13.90 -23.34
C ASN A 129 -16.27 13.19 -22.80
N VAL A 130 -15.90 13.45 -21.54
CA VAL A 130 -14.75 12.77 -20.91
C VAL A 130 -15.04 11.28 -20.70
N GLU A 131 -16.28 10.89 -20.37
CA GLU A 131 -16.68 9.48 -20.28
C GLU A 131 -16.42 8.74 -21.59
N GLU A 132 -16.82 9.32 -22.72
CA GLU A 132 -16.62 8.68 -24.03
C GLU A 132 -15.13 8.52 -24.39
N LYS A 133 -14.31 9.53 -24.07
CA LYS A 133 -12.84 9.41 -24.21
C LYS A 133 -12.28 8.27 -23.37
N ILE A 134 -12.74 8.15 -22.12
CA ILE A 134 -12.31 7.07 -21.22
C ILE A 134 -12.74 5.70 -21.75
N LYS A 135 -13.96 5.53 -22.23
CA LYS A 135 -14.44 4.27 -22.80
C LYS A 135 -13.62 3.86 -24.03
N LYS A 136 -13.36 4.80 -24.95
CA LYS A 136 -12.48 4.55 -26.09
C LYS A 136 -11.07 4.16 -25.66
N HIS A 137 -10.52 4.87 -24.66
CA HIS A 137 -9.22 4.57 -24.11
C HIS A 137 -9.15 3.14 -23.54
N ILE A 138 -10.15 2.73 -22.75
CA ILE A 138 -10.19 1.38 -22.17
C ILE A 138 -10.07 0.33 -23.28
N VAL A 139 -10.92 0.38 -24.30
CA VAL A 139 -10.93 -0.57 -25.42
C VAL A 139 -9.57 -0.64 -26.09
N LYS A 140 -9.09 0.52 -26.54
CA LYS A 140 -7.86 0.63 -27.30
C LYS A 140 -6.66 0.14 -26.50
N TYR A 141 -6.53 0.61 -25.25
CA TYR A 141 -5.40 0.27 -24.40
C TYR A 141 -5.34 -1.22 -24.04
N LEU A 142 -6.50 -1.82 -23.71
CA LEU A 142 -6.57 -3.23 -23.36
C LEU A 142 -6.16 -4.13 -24.53
N LEU A 143 -6.59 -3.82 -25.74
CA LEU A 143 -6.28 -4.60 -26.95
C LEU A 143 -4.81 -4.39 -27.40
N GLU A 144 -4.35 -3.15 -27.51
CA GLU A 144 -3.01 -2.83 -27.99
C GLU A 144 -1.89 -3.35 -27.07
N ASN A 145 -2.16 -3.48 -25.76
CA ASN A 145 -1.16 -3.92 -24.80
C ASN A 145 -1.33 -5.38 -24.33
N ASN A 146 -2.24 -6.15 -24.96
CA ASN A 146 -2.52 -7.55 -24.61
C ASN A 146 -2.77 -7.71 -23.09
N ILE A 147 -3.60 -6.86 -22.50
CA ILE A 147 -3.93 -6.88 -21.07
C ILE A 147 -4.82 -8.09 -20.80
N VAL A 148 -4.48 -8.83 -19.74
CA VAL A 148 -5.22 -10.03 -19.31
C VAL A 148 -6.05 -9.81 -18.05
N ASP A 149 -5.72 -8.76 -17.28
CA ASP A 149 -6.40 -8.37 -16.05
C ASP A 149 -6.57 -6.85 -16.00
N PHE A 150 -7.80 -6.38 -15.83
CA PHE A 150 -8.15 -4.97 -15.78
C PHE A 150 -8.80 -4.60 -14.45
N ASN A 151 -8.11 -3.76 -13.69
CA ASN A 151 -8.63 -3.19 -12.45
C ASN A 151 -9.07 -1.74 -12.67
N LEU A 152 -10.35 -1.47 -12.47
CA LEU A 152 -10.95 -0.13 -12.54
C LEU A 152 -11.17 0.40 -11.13
N SER A 153 -10.50 1.49 -10.78
CA SER A 153 -10.55 2.07 -9.43
C SER A 153 -11.16 3.48 -9.44
N TRP A 154 -12.09 3.71 -8.53
CA TRP A 154 -12.81 4.98 -8.40
C TRP A 154 -12.30 5.81 -7.22
N PHE A 155 -12.09 7.09 -7.48
CA PHE A 155 -11.56 8.06 -6.53
C PHE A 155 -12.13 9.45 -6.78
N GLY A 156 -11.69 10.46 -6.00
CA GLY A 156 -12.07 11.86 -6.18
C GLY A 156 -12.14 12.60 -4.85
N GLY A 157 -12.86 13.69 -4.79
CA GLY A 157 -13.30 14.28 -3.54
C GLY A 157 -14.20 13.28 -2.80
N GLU A 158 -15.44 13.12 -3.30
CA GLU A 158 -16.29 11.97 -2.97
C GLU A 158 -16.84 11.37 -4.28
N PRO A 159 -16.37 10.21 -4.70
CA PRO A 159 -16.72 9.65 -6.01
C PRO A 159 -18.21 9.33 -6.16
N LEU A 160 -18.90 8.99 -5.08
CA LEU A 160 -20.34 8.66 -5.12
C LEU A 160 -21.24 9.86 -5.41
N LEU A 161 -20.73 11.09 -5.39
CA LEU A 161 -21.47 12.27 -5.87
C LEU A 161 -21.76 12.20 -7.37
N ASN A 162 -20.94 11.47 -8.14
CA ASN A 162 -21.15 11.23 -9.55
C ASN A 162 -21.28 9.72 -9.84
N PHE A 163 -22.22 9.06 -9.17
CA PHE A 163 -22.45 7.63 -9.34
C PHE A 163 -22.91 7.26 -10.76
N LYS A 164 -23.55 8.20 -11.49
CA LYS A 164 -23.96 8.01 -12.90
C LYS A 164 -22.76 7.65 -13.79
N SER A 165 -21.65 8.37 -13.67
CA SER A 165 -20.43 8.09 -14.44
C SER A 165 -19.76 6.80 -14.01
N ILE A 166 -19.77 6.48 -12.69
CA ILE A 166 -19.29 5.20 -12.17
C ILE A 166 -20.05 4.04 -12.82
N ASP A 167 -21.39 4.10 -12.80
CA ASP A 167 -22.25 3.08 -13.40
C ASP A 167 -22.01 2.93 -14.90
N SER A 168 -22.04 4.04 -15.64
CA SER A 168 -21.87 4.08 -17.09
C SER A 168 -20.55 3.43 -17.55
N ILE A 169 -19.43 3.89 -16.98
CA ILE A 169 -18.10 3.42 -17.40
C ILE A 169 -17.85 1.98 -16.91
N SER A 170 -18.25 1.64 -15.66
CA SER A 170 -18.05 0.28 -15.14
C SER A 170 -18.86 -0.76 -15.91
N THR A 171 -20.11 -0.43 -16.28
CA THR A 171 -20.96 -1.29 -17.13
C THR A 171 -20.29 -1.56 -18.46
N TYR A 172 -19.80 -0.52 -19.11
CA TYR A 172 -19.12 -0.61 -20.41
C TYR A 172 -17.84 -1.46 -20.29
N ALA A 173 -16.99 -1.15 -19.33
CA ALA A 173 -15.73 -1.85 -19.10
C ALA A 173 -15.94 -3.34 -18.80
N LYS A 174 -16.87 -3.67 -17.88
CA LYS A 174 -17.21 -5.06 -17.54
C LYS A 174 -17.68 -5.84 -18.75
N SER A 175 -18.62 -5.27 -19.54
CA SER A 175 -19.14 -5.92 -20.74
C SER A 175 -18.03 -6.16 -21.77
N PHE A 176 -17.17 -5.18 -21.99
CA PHE A 176 -16.04 -5.32 -22.90
C PHE A 176 -15.07 -6.42 -22.46
N CYS A 177 -14.65 -6.43 -21.18
CA CYS A 177 -13.74 -7.42 -20.65
C CYS A 177 -14.31 -8.84 -20.73
N LEU A 178 -15.60 -9.02 -20.41
CA LEU A 178 -16.28 -10.32 -20.51
C LEU A 178 -16.24 -10.85 -21.95
N ASN A 179 -16.51 -9.99 -22.93
CA ASN A 179 -16.53 -10.39 -24.36
C ASN A 179 -15.13 -10.71 -24.92
N HIS A 180 -14.07 -10.25 -24.25
CA HIS A 180 -12.68 -10.45 -24.72
C HIS A 180 -11.86 -11.39 -23.81
N GLY A 181 -12.48 -12.02 -22.81
CA GLY A 181 -11.79 -12.94 -21.91
C GLY A 181 -10.76 -12.26 -21.00
N ILE A 182 -10.95 -10.98 -20.69
CA ILE A 182 -10.11 -10.20 -19.78
C ILE A 182 -10.72 -10.29 -18.38
N GLU A 183 -9.92 -10.62 -17.37
CA GLU A 183 -10.37 -10.57 -15.99
C GLU A 183 -10.68 -9.11 -15.60
N PHE A 184 -11.83 -8.89 -14.95
CA PHE A 184 -12.27 -7.56 -14.55
C PHE A 184 -12.50 -7.48 -13.05
N SER A 185 -11.99 -6.42 -12.44
CA SER A 185 -12.27 -6.09 -11.05
C SER A 185 -12.54 -4.59 -10.90
N CYS A 186 -13.36 -4.23 -9.92
CA CYS A 186 -13.73 -2.85 -9.66
C CYS A 186 -13.54 -2.52 -8.17
N GLY A 187 -12.99 -1.34 -7.88
CA GLY A 187 -12.78 -0.87 -6.52
C GLY A 187 -13.09 0.62 -6.34
N ILE A 188 -13.28 1.05 -5.10
CA ILE A 188 -13.59 2.43 -4.77
C ILE A 188 -12.94 2.88 -3.46
N THR A 189 -12.42 4.11 -3.46
CA THR A 189 -12.09 4.83 -2.23
C THR A 189 -13.12 5.92 -2.00
N THR A 190 -13.88 5.82 -0.92
CA THR A 190 -15.00 6.71 -0.58
C THR A 190 -14.99 7.08 0.90
N ASN A 191 -15.66 8.16 1.26
CA ASN A 191 -15.95 8.43 2.67
C ASN A 191 -17.10 7.56 3.21
N GLY A 192 -17.83 6.84 2.36
CA GLY A 192 -18.86 5.86 2.72
C GLY A 192 -20.19 6.45 3.18
N SER A 193 -20.34 7.76 3.28
CA SER A 193 -21.56 8.38 3.80
C SER A 193 -22.74 8.34 2.82
N LEU A 194 -22.45 8.22 1.51
CA LEU A 194 -23.45 8.22 0.45
C LEU A 194 -23.82 6.80 -0.04
N LEU A 195 -23.22 5.76 0.52
CA LEU A 195 -23.56 4.37 0.19
C LEU A 195 -24.99 4.06 0.59
N THR A 196 -25.89 3.95 -0.40
CA THR A 196 -27.26 3.46 -0.21
C THR A 196 -27.36 1.99 -0.57
N GLU A 197 -28.37 1.28 -0.08
CA GLU A 197 -28.60 -0.13 -0.44
C GLU A 197 -28.71 -0.33 -1.95
N ARG A 198 -29.42 0.57 -2.64
CA ARG A 198 -29.55 0.54 -4.10
C ARG A 198 -28.20 0.70 -4.82
N MET A 199 -27.33 1.60 -4.33
CA MET A 199 -25.97 1.73 -4.87
C MET A 199 -25.16 0.46 -4.62
N ILE A 200 -25.22 -0.10 -3.42
CA ILE A 200 -24.54 -1.34 -3.08
C ILE A 200 -24.96 -2.49 -4.00
N GLU A 201 -26.27 -2.69 -4.22
CA GLU A 201 -26.79 -3.70 -5.14
C GLU A 201 -26.25 -3.49 -6.56
N ARG A 202 -26.28 -2.25 -7.04
CA ARG A 202 -25.72 -1.94 -8.36
C ARG A 202 -24.21 -2.17 -8.44
N MET A 203 -23.46 -1.85 -7.40
CA MET A 203 -22.01 -2.10 -7.33
C MET A 203 -21.69 -3.61 -7.31
N ILE A 204 -22.54 -4.44 -6.71
CA ILE A 204 -22.41 -5.91 -6.78
C ILE A 204 -22.55 -6.39 -8.24
N ASP A 205 -23.55 -5.88 -8.97
CA ASP A 205 -23.73 -6.20 -10.39
C ASP A 205 -22.54 -5.76 -11.26
N LEU A 206 -21.77 -4.79 -10.81
CA LEU A 206 -20.59 -4.24 -11.50
C LEU A 206 -19.26 -4.84 -11.03
N ASP A 207 -19.28 -5.95 -10.28
CA ASP A 207 -18.11 -6.65 -9.73
C ASP A 207 -17.20 -5.76 -8.86
N PHE A 208 -17.81 -4.87 -8.07
CA PHE A 208 -17.07 -4.17 -7.04
C PHE A 208 -16.71 -5.14 -5.91
N THR A 209 -15.40 -5.32 -5.71
CA THR A 209 -14.86 -6.18 -4.65
C THR A 209 -14.07 -5.40 -3.62
N ASP A 210 -13.40 -4.32 -4.03
CA ASP A 210 -12.44 -3.61 -3.19
C ASP A 210 -13.00 -2.24 -2.75
N TYR A 211 -13.15 -2.09 -1.43
CA TYR A 211 -13.68 -0.87 -0.83
C TYR A 211 -12.70 -0.32 0.19
N GLN A 212 -12.14 0.86 -0.05
CA GLN A 212 -11.45 1.61 0.97
C GLN A 212 -12.37 2.71 1.50
N ILE A 213 -12.79 2.59 2.75
CA ILE A 213 -13.69 3.54 3.39
C ILE A 213 -12.97 4.25 4.53
N THR A 214 -13.11 5.58 4.63
CA THR A 214 -12.30 6.39 5.53
C THR A 214 -13.04 6.78 6.81
N LEU A 215 -12.36 6.61 7.95
CA LEU A 215 -12.79 7.06 9.27
C LEU A 215 -11.72 7.97 9.90
N ASP A 216 -12.08 8.87 10.79
CA ASP A 216 -11.15 9.82 11.41
C ASP A 216 -11.07 9.64 12.94
N GLY A 217 -10.59 8.45 13.35
CA GLY A 217 -10.45 8.10 14.76
C GLY A 217 -11.79 7.93 15.47
N CYS A 218 -11.86 8.31 16.75
CA CYS A 218 -13.03 8.12 17.59
C CYS A 218 -14.25 8.97 17.14
N LYS A 219 -15.44 8.53 17.54
CA LYS A 219 -16.73 9.08 17.11
C LYS A 219 -16.82 10.60 17.26
N GLU A 220 -16.40 11.12 18.40
CA GLU A 220 -16.51 12.56 18.68
C GLU A 220 -15.67 13.40 17.70
N ASN A 221 -14.41 13.04 17.50
CA ASN A 221 -13.50 13.76 16.61
C ASN A 221 -13.83 13.52 15.13
N HIS A 222 -14.26 12.31 14.78
CA HIS A 222 -14.73 12.00 13.43
C HIS A 222 -15.90 12.91 13.03
N ASN A 223 -16.93 13.00 13.89
CA ASN A 223 -18.12 13.80 13.60
C ASN A 223 -17.84 15.32 13.56
N LYS A 224 -16.74 15.79 14.16
CA LYS A 224 -16.26 17.18 14.02
C LYS A 224 -15.52 17.40 12.70
N THR A 225 -14.86 16.37 12.17
CA THR A 225 -14.07 16.45 10.94
C THR A 225 -14.94 16.18 9.71
N LYS A 226 -15.76 15.14 9.75
CA LYS A 226 -16.67 14.72 8.68
C LYS A 226 -18.12 15.05 9.03
N PHE A 227 -18.49 16.29 8.86
CA PHE A 227 -19.86 16.74 9.03
C PHE A 227 -20.30 17.62 7.86
N ASN A 228 -21.60 17.75 7.69
CA ASN A 228 -22.25 18.76 6.89
C ASN A 228 -23.62 19.08 7.50
N ASN A 229 -24.38 19.99 6.89
CA ASN A 229 -25.65 20.42 7.45
C ASN A 229 -26.69 19.30 7.62
N THR A 230 -26.59 18.22 6.84
CA THR A 230 -27.53 17.07 6.85
C THR A 230 -27.00 15.86 7.61
N ILE A 231 -25.68 15.68 7.70
CA ILE A 231 -25.03 14.50 8.29
C ILE A 231 -24.28 14.93 9.55
N ARG A 232 -24.91 14.80 10.72
CA ARG A 232 -24.29 15.15 12.02
C ARG A 232 -23.58 13.96 12.68
N ASN A 233 -24.03 12.73 12.46
CA ASN A 233 -23.42 11.50 12.97
C ASN A 233 -22.91 10.65 11.82
N SER A 234 -21.88 11.15 11.14
CA SER A 234 -21.24 10.44 10.02
C SER A 234 -20.53 9.17 10.45
N PHE A 235 -19.98 9.12 11.68
CA PHE A 235 -19.35 7.93 12.24
C PHE A 235 -20.29 6.71 12.24
N GLY A 236 -21.45 6.89 12.87
CA GLY A 236 -22.46 5.81 12.94
C GLY A 236 -23.04 5.45 11.57
N LEU A 237 -23.29 6.46 10.73
CA LEU A 237 -23.79 6.27 9.37
C LEU A 237 -22.80 5.43 8.52
N ILE A 238 -21.52 5.80 8.51
CA ILE A 238 -20.50 5.11 7.72
C ILE A 238 -20.32 3.67 8.19
N LEU A 239 -20.22 3.42 9.49
CA LEU A 239 -20.09 2.05 10.01
C LEU A 239 -21.33 1.20 9.69
N ASN A 240 -22.53 1.77 9.76
CA ASN A 240 -23.75 1.06 9.37
C ASN A 240 -23.77 0.74 7.88
N ASN A 241 -23.36 1.67 7.03
CA ASN A 241 -23.25 1.44 5.59
C ASN A 241 -22.21 0.34 5.26
N ILE A 242 -21.08 0.29 5.99
CA ILE A 242 -20.11 -0.81 5.87
C ILE A 242 -20.75 -2.14 6.24
N LYS A 243 -21.50 -2.19 7.34
CA LYS A 243 -22.20 -3.41 7.77
C LYS A 243 -23.14 -3.91 6.68
N ILE A 244 -24.02 -3.04 6.17
CA ILE A 244 -24.96 -3.37 5.09
C ILE A 244 -24.21 -3.84 3.83
N LEU A 245 -23.14 -3.14 3.44
CA LEU A 245 -22.31 -3.52 2.29
C LEU A 245 -21.79 -4.95 2.42
N VAL A 246 -21.19 -5.28 3.56
CA VAL A 246 -20.56 -6.59 3.78
C VAL A 246 -21.60 -7.71 3.92
N GLU A 247 -22.76 -7.42 4.50
CA GLU A 247 -23.87 -8.37 4.61
C GLU A 247 -24.49 -8.70 3.24
N LYS A 248 -24.60 -7.69 2.34
CA LYS A 248 -25.13 -7.88 0.98
C LYS A 248 -24.09 -8.42 -0.02
N ASN A 249 -22.83 -8.00 0.09
CA ASN A 249 -21.75 -8.39 -0.82
C ASN A 249 -20.75 -9.32 -0.13
N TRP A 250 -20.94 -10.63 -0.26
CA TRP A 250 -20.03 -11.61 0.34
C TRP A 250 -18.60 -11.59 -0.23
N LYS A 251 -18.41 -11.02 -1.45
CA LYS A 251 -17.10 -10.84 -2.10
C LYS A 251 -16.39 -9.57 -1.65
N ALA A 252 -17.10 -8.64 -0.98
CA ALA A 252 -16.52 -7.37 -0.60
C ALA A 252 -15.33 -7.53 0.35
N GLN A 253 -14.23 -6.91 -0.01
CA GLN A 253 -13.04 -6.70 0.82
C GLN A 253 -13.04 -5.25 1.26
N VAL A 254 -13.42 -5.00 2.51
CA VAL A 254 -13.51 -3.65 3.04
C VAL A 254 -12.27 -3.33 3.85
N THR A 255 -11.51 -2.34 3.41
CA THR A 255 -10.46 -1.71 4.21
C THR A 255 -11.02 -0.45 4.87
N LEU A 256 -11.27 -0.53 6.16
CA LEU A 256 -11.61 0.64 6.98
C LEU A 256 -10.33 1.40 7.32
N ARG A 257 -10.06 2.47 6.59
CA ARG A 257 -8.88 3.31 6.77
C ARG A 257 -9.14 4.36 7.85
N ILE A 258 -8.43 4.26 8.95
CA ILE A 258 -8.50 5.22 10.06
C ILE A 258 -7.39 6.26 9.89
N ASN A 259 -7.76 7.47 9.46
CA ASN A 259 -6.83 8.60 9.43
C ASN A 259 -6.67 9.13 10.86
N TYR A 260 -5.44 9.06 11.40
CA TYR A 260 -5.23 9.36 12.79
C TYR A 260 -4.26 10.52 13.06
N THR A 261 -4.53 11.16 14.18
CA THR A 261 -3.70 12.20 14.81
C THR A 261 -3.61 11.88 16.30
N GLU A 262 -2.82 12.62 17.04
CA GLU A 262 -2.77 12.47 18.49
C GLU A 262 -4.14 12.74 19.18
N LYS A 263 -4.96 13.60 18.57
CA LYS A 263 -6.22 14.07 19.15
C LYS A 263 -7.41 13.15 18.91
N ASN A 264 -7.36 12.27 17.91
CA ASN A 264 -8.50 11.45 17.51
C ASN A 264 -8.31 9.95 17.76
N ILE A 265 -7.22 9.56 18.44
CA ILE A 265 -6.98 8.18 18.89
C ILE A 265 -7.31 8.10 20.37
N THR A 266 -8.28 7.26 20.72
CA THR A 266 -8.66 6.97 22.11
C THR A 266 -8.66 5.47 22.35
N PRO A 267 -8.45 5.00 23.59
CA PRO A 267 -8.53 3.58 23.92
C PRO A 267 -9.87 2.91 23.59
N ASP A 268 -10.95 3.70 23.54
CA ASP A 268 -12.32 3.22 23.30
C ASP A 268 -12.65 3.04 21.82
N LEU A 269 -11.80 3.53 20.90
CA LEU A 269 -12.03 3.44 19.46
C LEU A 269 -12.33 2.01 18.96
N PRO A 270 -11.65 0.96 19.42
CA PRO A 270 -12.00 -0.42 19.06
C PRO A 270 -13.43 -0.80 19.44
N ASP A 271 -13.89 -0.40 20.63
CA ASP A 271 -15.25 -0.71 21.10
C ASP A 271 -16.30 0.08 20.33
N GLU A 272 -16.02 1.35 20.01
CA GLU A 272 -16.92 2.17 19.20
C GLU A 272 -17.15 1.57 17.81
N ILE A 273 -16.09 1.04 17.18
CA ILE A 273 -16.16 0.33 15.89
C ILE A 273 -16.91 -1.00 16.07
N ASP A 274 -16.53 -1.78 17.05
CA ASP A 274 -17.05 -3.12 17.29
C ASP A 274 -18.52 -3.13 17.66
N LYS A 275 -19.00 -2.10 18.33
CA LYS A 275 -20.44 -1.94 18.65
C LYS A 275 -21.34 -2.04 17.40
N VAL A 276 -20.84 -1.68 16.22
CA VAL A 276 -21.59 -1.74 14.96
C VAL A 276 -21.17 -2.91 14.10
N LEU A 277 -19.86 -3.19 14.00
CA LEU A 277 -19.30 -4.14 13.04
C LEU A 277 -19.05 -5.55 13.60
N HIS A 278 -19.46 -5.84 14.85
CA HIS A 278 -19.16 -7.13 15.52
C HIS A 278 -19.62 -8.37 14.72
N SER A 279 -20.75 -8.28 13.97
CA SER A 279 -21.26 -9.38 13.16
C SER A 279 -20.48 -9.63 11.87
N VAL A 280 -19.64 -8.68 11.44
CA VAL A 280 -18.93 -8.71 10.16
C VAL A 280 -17.40 -8.57 10.28
N ARG A 281 -16.84 -8.76 11.48
CA ARG A 281 -15.41 -8.59 11.79
C ARG A 281 -14.47 -9.24 10.77
N GLY A 282 -14.71 -10.49 10.42
CA GLY A 282 -13.88 -11.26 9.51
C GLY A 282 -13.85 -10.76 8.05
N LYS A 283 -14.69 -9.78 7.72
CA LYS A 283 -14.81 -9.18 6.37
C LYS A 283 -14.28 -7.75 6.30
N VAL A 284 -13.88 -7.18 7.43
CA VAL A 284 -13.37 -5.81 7.50
C VAL A 284 -11.93 -5.83 7.97
N ALA A 285 -11.05 -5.27 7.17
CA ALA A 285 -9.66 -5.03 7.53
C ALA A 285 -9.50 -3.57 8.00
N ILE A 286 -8.85 -3.38 9.12
CA ILE A 286 -8.58 -2.05 9.70
C ILE A 286 -7.17 -1.60 9.29
N MET A 287 -7.07 -0.38 8.77
CA MET A 287 -5.81 0.25 8.38
C MET A 287 -5.65 1.57 9.12
N PHE A 288 -4.62 1.73 9.92
CA PHE A 288 -4.29 3.02 10.53
C PHE A 288 -3.35 3.80 9.62
N ARG A 289 -3.67 5.07 9.35
CA ARG A 289 -2.83 5.99 8.56
C ARG A 289 -2.66 7.32 9.29
N GLN A 290 -1.43 7.66 9.62
CA GLN A 290 -1.15 8.98 10.18
C GLN A 290 -1.43 10.05 9.12
N VAL A 291 -2.09 11.15 9.56
CA VAL A 291 -2.34 12.30 8.70
C VAL A 291 -1.03 12.90 8.23
N TRP A 292 -0.90 13.13 6.93
CA TRP A 292 0.37 13.51 6.28
C TRP A 292 0.98 14.79 6.83
N GLN A 293 0.17 15.75 7.25
CA GLN A 293 0.61 17.04 7.76
C GLN A 293 1.34 16.97 9.13
N ILE A 294 1.26 15.80 9.80
CA ILE A 294 1.84 15.60 11.14
C ILE A 294 2.71 14.34 11.22
N ARG A 295 3.25 13.86 10.10
CA ARG A 295 3.96 12.58 9.99
C ARG A 295 5.21 12.41 10.85
N ASP A 296 5.79 13.49 11.35
CA ASP A 296 7.07 13.44 12.05
C ASP A 296 6.95 13.07 13.54
N ASN A 297 5.75 12.70 14.02
CA ASN A 297 5.55 12.32 15.41
C ASN A 297 5.53 10.80 15.58
N TYR A 298 6.71 10.20 15.77
CA TYR A 298 6.90 8.76 15.99
C TYR A 298 6.28 8.22 17.29
N ASP A 299 6.03 9.08 18.28
CA ASP A 299 5.44 8.65 19.55
C ASP A 299 3.97 8.21 19.40
N LEU A 300 3.29 8.67 18.35
CA LEU A 300 1.92 8.26 18.04
C LEU A 300 1.78 6.78 17.74
N ILE A 301 2.82 6.16 17.21
CA ILE A 301 2.87 4.73 16.92
C ILE A 301 2.63 3.91 18.18
N ASN A 302 3.25 4.30 19.29
CA ASN A 302 3.08 3.63 20.59
C ASN A 302 1.64 3.68 21.09
N LYS A 303 0.88 4.74 20.73
CA LYS A 303 -0.55 4.87 21.06
C LYS A 303 -1.45 4.03 20.18
N VAL A 304 -1.08 3.83 18.92
CA VAL A 304 -1.87 3.08 17.93
C VAL A 304 -1.67 1.56 18.06
N THR A 305 -0.46 1.11 18.34
CA THR A 305 -0.13 -0.32 18.43
C THR A 305 -1.07 -1.11 19.37
N PRO A 306 -1.41 -0.64 20.60
CA PRO A 306 -2.36 -1.34 21.46
C PRO A 306 -3.76 -1.48 20.85
N LEU A 307 -4.22 -0.47 20.06
CA LEU A 307 -5.52 -0.49 19.40
C LEU A 307 -5.54 -1.51 18.26
N ILE A 308 -4.46 -1.56 17.48
CA ILE A 308 -4.26 -2.56 16.41
C ILE A 308 -4.34 -3.98 16.99
N ILE A 309 -3.59 -4.24 18.07
CA ILE A 309 -3.57 -5.54 18.73
C ILE A 309 -4.97 -5.91 19.24
N ARG A 310 -5.67 -4.94 19.84
CA ARG A 310 -7.03 -5.15 20.36
C ARG A 310 -8.02 -5.50 19.25
N LEU A 311 -8.03 -4.75 18.15
CA LEU A 311 -8.88 -5.02 16.99
C LEU A 311 -8.60 -6.39 16.37
N ARG A 312 -7.32 -6.76 16.25
CA ARG A 312 -6.92 -8.11 15.79
C ARG A 312 -7.46 -9.21 16.71
N ASN A 313 -7.35 -9.03 18.03
CA ASN A 313 -7.87 -9.99 19.01
C ASN A 313 -9.39 -10.08 19.01
N MET A 314 -10.09 -9.03 18.57
CA MET A 314 -11.53 -9.04 18.34
C MET A 314 -11.92 -9.79 17.04
N GLY A 315 -10.97 -10.10 16.15
CA GLY A 315 -11.20 -10.86 14.91
C GLY A 315 -11.28 -10.00 13.65
N TYR A 316 -10.86 -8.73 13.70
CA TYR A 316 -10.71 -7.91 12.49
C TYR A 316 -9.43 -8.28 11.75
N GLY A 317 -9.46 -8.21 10.40
CA GLY A 317 -8.24 -8.11 9.63
C GLY A 317 -7.53 -6.79 9.98
N VAL A 318 -6.21 -6.78 9.99
CA VAL A 318 -5.44 -5.55 10.21
C VAL A 318 -4.44 -5.41 9.09
N VAL A 319 -4.51 -4.30 8.37
CA VAL A 319 -3.49 -3.88 7.42
C VAL A 319 -2.48 -3.05 8.20
N ASP A 320 -1.33 -3.66 8.43
CA ASP A 320 -0.27 -3.04 9.23
C ASP A 320 0.41 -1.92 8.46
N ASP A 321 0.42 -0.72 9.02
CA ASP A 321 1.23 0.41 8.53
C ASP A 321 2.70 0.24 8.91
N PHE A 322 2.93 -0.54 9.96
CA PHE A 322 4.24 -0.82 10.51
C PHE A 322 4.80 -2.08 9.86
N GLY A 323 5.85 -1.89 9.07
CA GLY A 323 6.43 -3.00 8.36
C GLY A 323 5.59 -3.45 7.17
N ASN A 324 4.87 -2.55 6.51
CA ASN A 324 4.32 -2.82 5.19
C ASN A 324 5.45 -2.94 4.16
N PHE A 325 6.37 -3.84 4.48
CA PHE A 325 7.48 -4.26 3.63
C PHE A 325 6.98 -5.06 2.41
N ALA A 326 5.67 -5.03 2.10
CA ALA A 326 5.09 -5.87 1.08
C ALA A 326 5.22 -5.29 -0.32
N SER A 327 5.16 -3.97 -0.45
CA SER A 327 5.21 -3.32 -1.77
C SER A 327 6.64 -3.03 -2.19
N LEU A 328 7.07 -3.71 -3.25
CA LEU A 328 8.39 -3.46 -3.88
C LEU A 328 8.36 -2.24 -4.82
N SER A 329 7.16 -1.75 -5.19
CA SER A 329 7.01 -0.65 -6.13
C SER A 329 5.81 0.23 -5.78
N CYS A 330 5.88 1.49 -6.17
CA CYS A 330 4.71 2.36 -6.22
C CYS A 330 3.90 2.09 -7.50
N TYR A 331 2.59 2.34 -7.46
CA TYR A 331 1.75 2.21 -8.66
C TYR A 331 2.21 3.10 -9.82
N VAL A 332 2.83 4.25 -9.56
CA VAL A 332 3.38 5.15 -10.61
C VAL A 332 4.53 4.51 -11.41
N GLU A 333 5.19 3.49 -10.87
CA GLU A 333 6.27 2.76 -11.54
C GLU A 333 5.73 1.63 -12.41
N LYS A 334 4.47 1.20 -12.22
CA LYS A 334 3.85 0.15 -13.03
C LYS A 334 3.72 0.57 -14.48
N LYS A 335 4.04 -0.33 -15.40
CA LYS A 335 3.94 -0.13 -16.85
C LYS A 335 2.50 0.21 -17.26
N HIS A 336 1.54 -0.49 -16.71
CA HIS A 336 0.13 -0.37 -17.03
C HIS A 336 -0.63 0.23 -15.84
N TYR A 337 -0.43 1.54 -15.61
CA TYR A 337 -1.18 2.35 -14.64
C TYR A 337 -1.44 3.74 -15.20
N LEU A 338 -2.64 4.25 -15.00
CA LEU A 338 -3.02 5.61 -15.36
C LEU A 338 -4.02 6.16 -14.35
N SER A 339 -3.92 7.46 -14.06
CA SER A 339 -4.96 8.22 -13.36
C SER A 339 -5.60 9.21 -14.32
N VAL A 340 -6.93 9.21 -14.39
CA VAL A 340 -7.74 10.17 -15.16
C VAL A 340 -8.47 11.08 -14.18
N PHE A 341 -8.33 12.38 -14.36
CA PHE A 341 -8.95 13.41 -13.54
C PHE A 341 -10.30 13.86 -14.13
N PRO A 342 -11.16 14.54 -13.34
CA PRO A 342 -12.54 14.84 -13.77
C PRO A 342 -12.66 15.68 -15.05
N ASN A 343 -11.65 16.45 -15.38
CA ASN A 343 -11.58 17.28 -16.60
C ASN A 343 -10.90 16.58 -17.81
N GLY A 344 -10.62 15.28 -17.71
CA GLY A 344 -10.00 14.49 -18.78
C GLY A 344 -8.49 14.61 -18.88
N VAL A 345 -7.82 15.38 -18.00
CA VAL A 345 -6.36 15.35 -17.89
C VAL A 345 -5.91 14.06 -17.21
N ILE A 346 -4.67 13.64 -17.47
CA ILE A 346 -4.12 12.38 -16.98
C ILE A 346 -2.75 12.56 -16.35
N ASP A 347 -2.43 11.65 -15.43
CA ASP A 347 -1.09 11.49 -14.87
C ASP A 347 -0.88 10.02 -14.42
N ASN A 348 0.35 9.62 -14.17
CA ASN A 348 0.65 8.34 -13.51
C ASN A 348 0.64 8.45 -11.97
N CYS A 349 0.34 9.61 -11.40
CA CYS A 349 0.19 9.84 -9.96
C CYS A 349 -1.11 10.59 -9.66
N ASN A 350 -2.01 9.95 -8.91
CA ASN A 350 -3.29 10.55 -8.53
C ASN A 350 -3.16 11.64 -7.44
N ASN A 351 -1.97 11.83 -6.89
CA ASN A 351 -1.70 12.87 -5.87
C ASN A 351 -1.07 14.13 -6.49
N LYS A 352 -1.37 14.44 -7.75
CA LYS A 352 -0.96 15.68 -8.39
C LYS A 352 -1.94 16.80 -8.04
N PRO A 353 -1.46 18.01 -7.74
CA PRO A 353 -2.33 19.18 -7.61
C PRO A 353 -3.09 19.47 -8.89
N ILE A 354 -4.28 20.07 -8.78
CA ILE A 354 -5.07 20.52 -9.92
C ILE A 354 -4.20 21.42 -10.82
N GLY A 355 -4.28 21.18 -12.14
CA GLY A 355 -3.49 21.91 -13.12
C GLY A 355 -2.01 21.50 -13.24
N LYS A 356 -1.57 20.45 -12.53
CA LYS A 356 -0.21 19.91 -12.63
C LYS A 356 -0.14 18.54 -13.30
N ALA A 357 -1.26 18.02 -13.81
CA ALA A 357 -1.28 16.81 -14.63
C ALA A 357 -0.50 17.00 -15.93
N ARG A 358 0.16 15.92 -16.39
CA ARG A 358 1.15 16.00 -17.47
C ARG A 358 0.63 15.60 -18.84
N GLY A 359 -0.62 15.19 -18.96
CA GLY A 359 -1.22 14.80 -20.24
C GLY A 359 -2.74 14.87 -20.22
N TYR A 360 -3.35 14.40 -21.30
CA TYR A 360 -4.80 14.32 -21.45
C TYR A 360 -5.19 13.17 -22.41
N LEU A 361 -6.47 12.76 -22.37
CA LEU A 361 -7.05 11.87 -23.36
C LEU A 361 -7.62 12.70 -24.51
N ASN A 362 -7.20 12.39 -25.76
CA ASN A 362 -7.79 13.00 -26.95
C ASN A 362 -9.20 12.43 -27.26
N ASP A 363 -9.84 12.89 -28.33
CA ASP A 363 -11.19 12.45 -28.70
C ASP A 363 -11.26 10.99 -29.18
N GLU A 364 -10.13 10.41 -29.57
CA GLU A 364 -9.94 9.01 -29.95
C GLU A 364 -9.59 8.10 -28.77
N GLY A 365 -9.42 8.68 -27.56
CA GLY A 365 -9.02 7.95 -26.35
C GLY A 365 -7.51 7.69 -26.24
N ASP A 366 -6.70 8.32 -27.07
CA ASP A 366 -5.24 8.21 -26.99
C ASP A 366 -4.69 9.04 -25.84
N ILE A 367 -3.61 8.53 -25.24
CA ILE A 367 -2.81 9.27 -24.27
C ILE A 367 -1.93 10.28 -25.00
N VAL A 368 -2.11 11.56 -24.69
CA VAL A 368 -1.26 12.64 -25.19
C VAL A 368 -0.49 13.25 -24.02
N TRP A 369 0.80 12.95 -23.94
CA TRP A 369 1.68 13.52 -22.92
C TRP A 369 2.19 14.89 -23.36
N GLN A 370 1.90 15.94 -22.59
CA GLN A 370 2.55 17.24 -22.68
C GLN A 370 3.94 17.23 -22.05
N LYS A 371 4.08 16.41 -21.00
CA LYS A 371 5.35 16.09 -20.35
C LYS A 371 5.36 14.60 -20.02
N VAL A 372 6.23 13.84 -20.68
CA VAL A 372 6.35 12.39 -20.46
C VAL A 372 6.77 12.10 -19.02
N PRO A 373 6.03 11.24 -18.30
CA PRO A 373 6.44 10.79 -16.97
C PRO A 373 7.73 9.97 -17.02
N THR A 374 8.70 10.30 -16.18
CA THR A 374 10.01 9.63 -16.14
C THR A 374 10.18 8.67 -14.96
N GLU A 375 9.17 8.53 -14.09
CA GLU A 375 9.28 7.72 -12.87
C GLU A 375 9.46 6.22 -13.16
N ARG A 376 8.98 5.74 -14.31
CA ARG A 376 9.16 4.34 -14.75
C ARG A 376 10.56 4.06 -15.23
N GLU A 377 11.24 5.05 -15.78
CA GLU A 377 12.61 4.95 -16.28
C GLU A 377 13.63 5.29 -15.19
N ASN A 378 13.30 6.26 -14.35
CA ASN A 378 14.13 6.74 -13.24
C ASN A 378 13.86 5.97 -11.96
N THR A 379 14.09 4.65 -11.99
CA THR A 379 13.97 3.78 -10.82
C THR A 379 15.23 3.85 -9.95
N ILE A 380 15.14 3.29 -8.74
CA ILE A 380 16.33 3.14 -7.87
C ILE A 380 17.39 2.19 -8.43
N PHE A 381 17.03 1.38 -9.44
CA PHE A 381 17.93 0.42 -10.10
C PHE A 381 18.56 1.00 -11.36
N SER A 382 17.89 1.93 -12.06
CA SER A 382 18.38 2.55 -13.30
C SER A 382 19.27 3.76 -13.04
N LEU A 383 19.01 4.52 -11.97
CA LEU A 383 19.81 5.68 -11.59
C LEU A 383 20.90 5.30 -10.58
N LYS A 384 22.06 5.95 -10.67
CA LYS A 384 23.08 5.84 -9.61
C LYS A 384 22.46 6.27 -8.28
N SER A 385 22.51 5.40 -7.27
CA SER A 385 21.83 5.63 -6.00
C SER A 385 22.58 4.99 -4.84
N ASP A 386 22.71 5.73 -3.74
CA ASP A 386 23.20 5.21 -2.47
C ASP A 386 22.26 4.08 -1.93
N CYS A 387 21.02 4.03 -2.45
CA CYS A 387 20.05 2.99 -2.08
C CYS A 387 20.51 1.60 -2.48
N GLN A 388 21.25 1.44 -3.60
CA GLN A 388 21.68 0.12 -4.10
C GLN A 388 22.63 -0.61 -3.14
N THR A 389 23.35 0.11 -2.30
CA THR A 389 24.23 -0.45 -1.25
C THR A 389 23.61 -0.41 0.14
N CYS A 390 22.40 0.10 0.27
CA CYS A 390 21.73 0.29 1.55
C CYS A 390 21.11 -1.02 2.06
N LYS A 391 21.44 -1.42 3.31
CA LYS A 391 20.86 -2.62 3.94
C LYS A 391 19.33 -2.56 4.12
N TYR A 392 18.73 -1.38 4.04
CA TYR A 392 17.28 -1.18 4.15
C TYR A 392 16.56 -1.19 2.80
N LEU A 393 17.29 -1.30 1.68
CA LEU A 393 16.66 -1.21 0.35
C LEU A 393 15.44 -2.12 0.18
N PRO A 394 15.45 -3.41 0.60
CA PRO A 394 14.31 -4.31 0.35
C PRO A 394 13.02 -3.93 1.11
N ILE A 395 13.12 -3.08 2.13
CA ILE A 395 11.99 -2.63 2.94
C ILE A 395 11.68 -1.13 2.77
N CYS A 396 12.56 -0.39 2.09
CA CYS A 396 12.43 1.05 1.84
C CYS A 396 12.05 1.36 0.40
N MET A 397 12.68 0.69 -0.58
CA MET A 397 12.57 0.91 -2.02
C MET A 397 12.85 2.35 -2.48
N GLY A 398 13.56 3.13 -1.63
CA GLY A 398 13.99 4.50 -1.92
C GLY A 398 12.90 5.55 -1.70
N PRO A 399 13.16 6.80 -2.12
CA PRO A 399 12.21 7.90 -2.00
C PRO A 399 11.02 7.73 -2.95
N CYS A 400 9.94 8.47 -2.65
CA CYS A 400 8.75 8.53 -3.50
C CYS A 400 9.13 8.78 -4.98
N PRO A 401 8.61 7.98 -5.93
CA PRO A 401 8.93 8.14 -7.35
C PRO A 401 8.67 9.55 -7.89
N ALA A 402 7.59 10.22 -7.43
CA ALA A 402 7.30 11.60 -7.83
C ALA A 402 8.39 12.60 -7.42
N LEU A 403 9.18 12.30 -6.38
CA LEU A 403 10.32 13.12 -5.95
C LEU A 403 11.60 12.81 -6.74
N ARG A 404 11.59 11.75 -7.54
CA ARG A 404 12.67 11.39 -8.48
C ARG A 404 12.49 12.03 -9.86
N GLU A 405 11.35 12.66 -10.10
CA GLU A 405 11.08 13.38 -11.36
C GLU A 405 12.12 14.48 -11.57
N GLY A 406 12.80 14.46 -12.73
CA GLY A 406 13.86 15.43 -13.06
C GLY A 406 15.22 15.19 -12.40
N VAL A 407 15.39 14.13 -11.61
CA VAL A 407 16.70 13.72 -11.09
C VAL A 407 17.48 13.02 -12.21
N LEU A 408 18.55 13.66 -12.69
CA LEU A 408 19.35 13.16 -13.83
C LEU A 408 20.58 12.38 -13.42
N THR A 409 21.04 12.47 -12.17
CA THR A 409 22.39 11.97 -11.80
C THR A 409 22.42 11.01 -10.63
N SER A 410 21.74 11.29 -9.53
CA SER A 410 21.76 10.39 -8.35
C SER A 410 20.55 10.59 -7.44
N ILE A 411 20.06 9.48 -6.88
CA ILE A 411 19.00 9.48 -5.86
C ILE A 411 19.67 9.49 -4.47
N LYS A 412 19.34 10.49 -3.64
CA LYS A 412 19.82 10.60 -2.27
C LYS A 412 18.79 10.12 -1.27
N CYS A 413 19.26 9.60 -0.14
CA CYS A 413 18.39 9.22 0.97
C CYS A 413 17.67 10.44 1.54
N MET A 414 16.35 10.36 1.68
CA MET A 414 15.52 11.42 2.27
C MET A 414 15.24 11.20 3.77
N ILE A 415 15.61 10.04 4.31
CA ILE A 415 15.45 9.71 5.72
C ILE A 415 16.69 10.22 6.46
N LYS A 416 16.50 11.15 7.39
CA LYS A 416 17.62 11.78 8.12
C LYS A 416 18.44 10.80 8.94
N ASN A 417 17.77 9.83 9.58
CA ASN A 417 18.41 8.78 10.38
C ASN A 417 17.79 7.43 10.04
N PRO A 418 18.24 6.75 8.96
CA PRO A 418 17.67 5.49 8.53
C PRO A 418 17.77 4.37 9.58
N ASP A 419 18.88 4.33 10.34
CA ASP A 419 19.09 3.29 11.35
C ASP A 419 18.07 3.40 12.48
N GLU A 420 17.77 4.58 12.97
CA GLU A 420 16.75 4.78 13.99
C GLU A 420 15.34 4.55 13.45
N TYR A 421 15.06 5.06 12.25
CA TYR A 421 13.76 4.91 11.58
C TYR A 421 13.39 3.44 11.40
N PHE A 422 14.22 2.68 10.67
CA PHE A 422 13.92 1.29 10.37
C PHE A 422 14.05 0.36 11.58
N ARG A 423 14.88 0.72 12.55
CA ARG A 423 14.89 -0.02 13.81
C ARG A 423 13.51 0.01 14.48
N LYS A 424 12.91 1.19 14.62
CA LYS A 424 11.54 1.33 15.19
C LYS A 424 10.49 0.57 14.39
N GLU A 425 10.53 0.66 13.06
CA GLU A 425 9.64 -0.10 12.18
C GLU A 425 9.78 -1.62 12.36
N ILE A 426 11.02 -2.12 12.44
CA ILE A 426 11.28 -3.55 12.62
C ILE A 426 10.90 -4.00 14.03
N GLU A 427 11.16 -3.20 15.07
CA GLU A 427 10.74 -3.49 16.45
C GLU A 427 9.21 -3.69 16.53
N GLN A 428 8.46 -2.86 15.86
CA GLN A 428 7.00 -2.94 15.80
C GLN A 428 6.55 -4.17 15.01
N PHE A 429 7.12 -4.39 13.83
CA PHE A 429 6.86 -5.59 13.04
C PHE A 429 7.10 -6.87 13.86
N VAL A 430 8.23 -6.96 14.57
CA VAL A 430 8.56 -8.10 15.43
C VAL A 430 7.57 -8.22 16.58
N THR A 431 7.27 -7.13 17.27
CA THR A 431 6.33 -7.12 18.42
C THR A 431 4.93 -7.55 17.97
N PHE A 432 4.48 -7.11 16.81
CA PHE A 432 3.19 -7.46 16.23
C PHE A 432 3.10 -8.95 15.86
N ASN A 433 4.20 -9.54 15.36
CA ASN A 433 4.24 -10.93 14.93
C ASN A 433 4.61 -11.95 16.04
N LEU A 434 4.91 -11.47 17.24
CA LEU A 434 5.20 -12.34 18.40
C LEU A 434 3.92 -12.83 19.11
N ARG A 435 2.78 -12.29 18.77
CA ARG A 435 1.48 -12.57 19.38
C ARG A 435 0.53 -13.20 18.38
#